data_39c496fb6b1c150fd662205caade2090
#
_entry.id   39c496fb6b1c150fd662205caade2090
#
_cell.length_a   1.000
_cell.length_b   1.000
_cell.length_c   1.000
_cell.angle_alpha   90.00
_cell.angle_beta   90.00
_cell.angle_gamma   90.00
#
_symmetry.space_group_name_H-M   'P 1'
#
loop_
_entity.id
_entity.type
_entity.pdbx_description
1 polymer ?
#
loop_
_entity_poly.entity_id
_entity_poly.type
_entity_poly.pdbx_seq_one_letter_code
_entity_poly.pdbx_strand_id
1 'polypeptide(L)'
;MTESSNTCDSHGSADKRNCLGYAIREVYLGTTTKNGKFHDLFRHTPDQDQTATYCSSVDPWHEPGDLAERAGDQIGFDLFYTSGVTRGLPAMIPIAMLYGTPGDAAAEIAYIEKRGYPISYVEMGEEPDGHYTLPEDYAALYVQFAEALHRVDPKLKLGGPIFTGENKDIEVWPDGDGKASFTGRFIDYLKSHGKLGELAFFSFEHYPVDPGKVQWSSLYDEAYLVQHIMDVWREDGVPANVPFFITESNLSSASSEAYMDIWGGLWLADYIGAFLSGGGSAVYYFHYMPEPIGRGHNGSPGTFNFFSADRDFKIRQPLSQYFVSQLLNLEWVQPGDGAHKLFAAASDICDGAGHVLVTTYAALRPDRQWSLLIINKDQENAHTVSISFEDQVKKAAATFTGPVSLITFGKAQYSWHPNRNGGTADPDGPAMKSTVSAGPSTNFSLPSASVTVLRGVISAPKPGSK
;
A
#
# COMPACT_ATOMS: atom_id res chain seq x y z
N MET A 1 -0.03 16.69 -35.74
CA MET A 1 0.23 16.84 -34.30
C MET A 1 1.08 15.68 -33.90
N THR A 2 2.31 15.96 -33.55
CA THR A 2 3.32 14.93 -33.31
C THR A 2 4.08 15.20 -32.02
N GLU A 3 3.58 16.09 -31.19
CA GLU A 3 4.25 16.38 -29.94
C GLU A 3 3.84 15.36 -28.89
N SER A 4 4.80 14.58 -28.51
CA SER A 4 4.72 13.73 -27.35
C SER A 4 5.24 14.51 -26.15
N SER A 5 4.52 14.46 -25.07
CA SER A 5 4.99 14.97 -23.77
C SER A 5 6.25 14.25 -23.28
N ASN A 6 6.70 13.22 -23.96
CA ASN A 6 7.89 12.43 -23.65
C ASN A 6 9.17 12.96 -24.27
N THR A 7 9.21 14.20 -24.70
CA THR A 7 10.46 14.89 -25.07
C THR A 7 11.26 15.34 -23.85
N CYS A 8 10.81 14.98 -22.65
CA CYS A 8 11.62 15.10 -21.46
C CYS A 8 12.87 14.27 -21.65
N ASP A 9 13.97 14.95 -21.90
CA ASP A 9 15.24 14.29 -21.98
C ASP A 9 15.53 13.64 -20.62
N SER A 10 15.52 12.32 -20.61
CA SER A 10 15.92 11.52 -19.46
C SER A 10 17.38 11.76 -19.04
N HIS A 11 18.10 12.61 -19.75
CA HIS A 11 19.53 12.85 -19.55
C HIS A 11 19.87 14.07 -18.66
N GLY A 12 19.02 14.36 -17.68
CA GLY A 12 19.49 15.12 -16.53
C GLY A 12 19.45 16.65 -16.66
N SER A 13 18.60 17.19 -17.52
CA SER A 13 18.25 18.61 -17.40
C SER A 13 17.46 18.82 -16.09
N ALA A 14 17.98 19.65 -15.21
CA ALA A 14 17.23 20.07 -14.01
C ALA A 14 15.97 20.87 -14.34
N ASP A 15 15.81 21.31 -15.58
CA ASP A 15 14.64 22.05 -16.07
C ASP A 15 13.62 21.11 -16.68
N LYS A 16 12.66 20.69 -15.87
CA LYS A 16 11.54 19.84 -16.29
C LYS A 16 10.34 20.60 -16.87
N ARG A 17 10.43 21.92 -17.07
CA ARG A 17 9.31 22.71 -17.62
C ARG A 17 8.92 22.28 -19.03
N ASN A 18 9.87 21.75 -19.80
CA ASN A 18 9.61 21.18 -21.12
C ASN A 18 8.81 19.86 -21.05
N CYS A 19 8.65 19.31 -19.87
CA CYS A 19 7.92 18.07 -19.62
C CYS A 19 6.45 18.33 -19.24
N LEU A 20 6.09 19.56 -18.99
CA LEU A 20 4.70 19.92 -18.77
C LEU A 20 3.94 19.71 -20.07
N GLY A 21 3.18 18.65 -20.11
CA GLY A 21 2.26 18.36 -21.21
C GLY A 21 1.16 19.41 -21.32
N TYR A 22 0.30 19.21 -22.24
CA TYR A 22 -0.92 19.99 -22.35
C TYR A 22 -2.14 19.06 -22.30
N ALA A 23 -3.19 19.49 -21.66
CA ALA A 23 -4.46 18.79 -21.67
C ALA A 23 -5.19 19.12 -22.99
N ILE A 24 -5.54 18.09 -23.75
CA ILE A 24 -6.41 18.23 -24.92
C ILE A 24 -7.81 17.80 -24.48
N ARG A 25 -8.72 18.76 -24.44
CA ARG A 25 -10.12 18.45 -24.09
C ARG A 25 -10.76 17.60 -25.18
N GLU A 26 -10.51 17.91 -26.44
CA GLU A 26 -11.17 17.26 -27.56
C GLU A 26 -10.37 17.39 -28.87
N VAL A 27 -10.41 16.36 -29.69
CA VAL A 27 -9.76 16.35 -31.00
C VAL A 27 -10.80 16.08 -32.07
N TYR A 28 -10.87 16.95 -33.07
CA TYR A 28 -11.74 16.80 -34.23
C TYR A 28 -10.90 16.48 -35.46
N LEU A 29 -11.23 15.40 -36.14
CA LEU A 29 -10.61 15.03 -37.39
C LEU A 29 -11.70 14.74 -38.43
N GLY A 30 -11.71 15.50 -39.52
CA GLY A 30 -12.78 15.33 -40.50
C GLY A 30 -12.48 15.98 -41.82
N THR A 31 -13.50 16.02 -42.65
CA THR A 31 -13.46 16.63 -43.97
C THR A 31 -14.37 17.85 -44.00
N THR A 32 -13.92 18.89 -44.72
CA THR A 32 -14.75 20.07 -44.99
C THR A 32 -15.38 19.94 -46.36
N THR A 33 -16.70 20.03 -46.44
CA THR A 33 -17.44 20.04 -47.71
C THR A 33 -17.16 21.31 -48.48
N LYS A 34 -17.46 21.31 -49.81
CA LYS A 34 -17.33 22.50 -50.64
C LYS A 34 -18.10 23.73 -50.12
N ASN A 35 -19.09 23.51 -49.28
CA ASN A 35 -19.91 24.57 -48.68
C ASN A 35 -19.37 25.01 -47.30
N GLY A 36 -18.20 24.58 -46.89
CA GLY A 36 -17.54 24.97 -45.65
C GLY A 36 -18.05 24.20 -44.41
N LYS A 37 -18.93 23.22 -44.56
CA LYS A 37 -19.44 22.42 -43.44
C LYS A 37 -18.40 21.35 -43.09
N PHE A 38 -17.91 21.38 -41.86
CA PHE A 38 -17.05 20.34 -41.33
C PHE A 38 -17.86 19.06 -41.03
N HIS A 39 -17.31 17.92 -41.40
CA HIS A 39 -17.82 16.60 -41.09
C HIS A 39 -16.74 15.85 -40.30
N ASP A 40 -16.99 15.68 -39.02
CA ASP A 40 -16.10 14.96 -38.14
C ASP A 40 -16.19 13.45 -38.40
N LEU A 41 -15.04 12.79 -38.40
CA LEU A 41 -14.92 11.34 -38.54
C LEU A 41 -14.88 10.63 -37.19
N PHE A 42 -14.63 11.37 -36.10
CA PHE A 42 -14.73 10.82 -34.77
C PHE A 42 -16.18 10.86 -34.28
N ARG A 43 -16.50 9.85 -33.48
CA ARG A 43 -17.73 9.87 -32.70
C ARG A 43 -17.42 10.56 -31.37
N HIS A 44 -18.03 11.71 -31.15
CA HIS A 44 -17.95 12.42 -29.86
C HIS A 44 -19.19 12.11 -29.04
N THR A 45 -18.97 11.90 -27.75
CA THR A 45 -20.06 11.86 -26.79
C THR A 45 -20.57 13.29 -26.56
N PRO A 46 -21.88 13.51 -26.41
CA PRO A 46 -22.40 14.80 -25.97
C PRO A 46 -21.73 15.26 -24.68
N ASP A 47 -21.48 16.57 -24.56
CA ASP A 47 -20.77 17.15 -23.40
C ASP A 47 -21.35 16.75 -22.04
N GLN A 48 -22.64 16.51 -21.98
CA GLN A 48 -23.33 16.06 -20.78
C GLN A 48 -23.17 14.57 -20.46
N ASP A 49 -22.69 13.79 -21.44
CA ASP A 49 -22.46 12.36 -21.35
C ASP A 49 -20.97 12.03 -21.48
N GLN A 50 -20.12 13.05 -21.40
CA GLN A 50 -18.67 12.82 -21.45
C GLN A 50 -18.23 12.05 -20.25
N THR A 51 -17.81 10.85 -20.52
CA THR A 51 -17.10 10.00 -19.59
C THR A 51 -15.69 9.94 -20.09
N ALA A 52 -14.78 10.45 -19.33
CA ALA A 52 -13.42 10.54 -19.78
C ALA A 52 -12.60 9.29 -19.46
N THR A 53 -13.10 8.38 -18.67
CA THR A 53 -12.21 7.43 -18.03
C THR A 53 -12.32 6.04 -18.57
N TYR A 54 -11.40 5.71 -19.42
CA TYR A 54 -11.03 4.34 -19.73
C TYR A 54 -10.04 3.73 -18.73
N CYS A 55 -9.67 4.46 -17.68
CA CYS A 55 -8.65 4.02 -16.73
C CYS A 55 -9.21 3.38 -15.46
N SER A 56 -10.47 3.59 -15.16
CA SER A 56 -11.08 2.87 -14.04
C SER A 56 -11.66 1.55 -14.51
N SER A 57 -11.53 0.55 -13.70
CA SER A 57 -12.11 -0.77 -13.93
C SER A 57 -13.63 -0.77 -14.08
N VAL A 58 -14.28 0.36 -13.89
CA VAL A 58 -15.66 0.57 -14.24
C VAL A 58 -15.94 2.03 -14.56
N ASP A 59 -16.07 2.23 -15.77
CA ASP A 59 -16.85 3.32 -16.32
C ASP A 59 -18.32 2.99 -16.10
N PRO A 60 -19.08 3.77 -15.33
CA PRO A 60 -20.52 3.53 -15.15
C PRO A 60 -21.31 3.65 -16.44
N TRP A 61 -20.68 4.04 -17.53
CA TRP A 61 -21.25 4.27 -18.85
C TRP A 61 -20.92 3.16 -19.85
N HIS A 62 -20.16 2.14 -19.47
CA HIS A 62 -19.96 0.98 -20.33
C HIS A 62 -21.29 0.31 -20.61
N GLU A 63 -21.59 0.15 -21.89
CA GLU A 63 -22.71 -0.65 -22.34
C GLU A 63 -22.33 -2.14 -22.34
N PRO A 64 -23.31 -3.05 -22.25
CA PRO A 64 -23.04 -4.48 -22.31
C PRO A 64 -22.23 -4.93 -23.53
N GLY A 65 -22.31 -4.19 -24.65
CA GLY A 65 -21.54 -4.43 -25.86
C GLY A 65 -20.04 -4.19 -25.65
N ASP A 66 -19.68 -3.17 -24.89
CA ASP A 66 -18.28 -2.83 -24.63
C ASP A 66 -17.60 -3.90 -23.78
N LEU A 67 -18.33 -4.53 -22.88
CA LEU A 67 -17.86 -5.63 -22.03
C LEU A 67 -17.75 -6.96 -22.81
N ALA A 68 -18.44 -7.09 -23.95
CA ALA A 68 -18.42 -8.32 -24.76
C ALA A 68 -17.12 -8.50 -25.54
N GLU A 69 -16.41 -7.43 -25.84
CA GLU A 69 -15.20 -7.48 -26.68
C GLU A 69 -13.95 -8.01 -25.95
N ARG A 70 -14.00 -8.24 -24.66
CA ARG A 70 -12.90 -8.75 -23.84
C ARG A 70 -11.54 -8.06 -24.08
N ALA A 71 -11.55 -6.88 -24.63
CA ALA A 71 -10.35 -6.13 -24.95
C ALA A 71 -9.70 -5.50 -23.70
N GLY A 72 -10.32 -5.66 -22.55
CA GLY A 72 -9.80 -5.24 -21.28
C GLY A 72 -10.34 -6.11 -20.16
N ASP A 73 -9.50 -6.39 -19.21
CA ASP A 73 -9.80 -7.17 -18.01
C ASP A 73 -10.61 -6.36 -16.98
N GLN A 74 -11.58 -5.58 -17.44
CA GLN A 74 -12.36 -4.69 -16.59
C GLN A 74 -13.43 -5.47 -15.84
N ILE A 75 -13.20 -5.62 -14.55
CA ILE A 75 -14.09 -6.40 -13.69
C ILE A 75 -15.40 -5.69 -13.36
N GLY A 76 -15.43 -4.39 -13.33
CA GLY A 76 -16.60 -3.61 -12.97
C GLY A 76 -16.96 -3.59 -11.49
N PHE A 77 -17.47 -2.46 -10.97
CA PHE A 77 -17.86 -2.32 -9.57
C PHE A 77 -18.93 -3.32 -9.16
N ASP A 78 -19.90 -3.60 -10.04
CA ASP A 78 -20.94 -4.58 -9.73
C ASP A 78 -20.36 -5.96 -9.45
N LEU A 79 -19.44 -6.44 -10.30
CA LEU A 79 -18.81 -7.73 -10.09
C LEU A 79 -17.87 -7.69 -8.87
N PHE A 80 -17.10 -6.62 -8.70
CA PHE A 80 -16.23 -6.45 -7.54
C PHE A 80 -17.02 -6.58 -6.22
N TYR A 81 -18.11 -5.85 -6.07
CA TYR A 81 -18.91 -5.90 -4.84
C TYR A 81 -19.76 -7.16 -4.70
N THR A 82 -20.27 -7.73 -5.80
CA THR A 82 -21.19 -8.89 -5.75
C THR A 82 -20.49 -10.25 -5.77
N SER A 83 -19.23 -10.31 -6.20
CA SER A 83 -18.45 -11.56 -6.21
C SER A 83 -18.17 -12.14 -4.84
N GLY A 84 -18.32 -11.34 -3.79
CA GLY A 84 -17.97 -11.72 -2.41
C GLY A 84 -16.50 -11.48 -2.05
N VAL A 85 -15.66 -10.98 -2.96
CA VAL A 85 -14.24 -10.68 -2.67
C VAL A 85 -14.10 -9.62 -1.57
N THR A 86 -15.00 -8.64 -1.54
CA THR A 86 -15.02 -7.59 -0.50
C THR A 86 -15.50 -8.10 0.85
N ARG A 87 -16.19 -9.24 0.89
CA ARG A 87 -16.85 -9.79 2.09
C ARG A 87 -17.78 -8.79 2.78
N GLY A 88 -18.35 -7.84 2.03
CA GLY A 88 -19.21 -6.77 2.54
C GLY A 88 -18.46 -5.62 3.22
N LEU A 89 -17.14 -5.60 3.17
CA LEU A 89 -16.34 -4.50 3.69
C LEU A 89 -16.41 -3.29 2.76
N PRO A 90 -16.32 -2.06 3.30
CA PRO A 90 -16.23 -0.86 2.49
C PRO A 90 -14.92 -0.83 1.70
N ALA A 91 -14.99 -0.38 0.45
CA ALA A 91 -13.82 -0.24 -0.41
C ALA A 91 -13.32 1.20 -0.45
N MET A 92 -12.02 1.36 -0.68
CA MET A 92 -11.43 2.61 -1.15
C MET A 92 -11.65 2.67 -2.67
N ILE A 93 -12.13 3.80 -3.16
CA ILE A 93 -12.44 4.00 -4.58
C ILE A 93 -11.38 4.93 -5.17
N PRO A 94 -10.64 4.50 -6.19
CA PRO A 94 -9.70 5.36 -6.89
C PRO A 94 -10.42 6.27 -7.88
N ILE A 95 -9.95 7.51 -8.00
CA ILE A 95 -10.44 8.49 -8.98
C ILE A 95 -9.33 8.81 -9.98
N ALA A 96 -9.60 8.61 -11.25
CA ALA A 96 -8.67 8.91 -12.35
C ALA A 96 -8.50 10.43 -12.55
N MET A 97 -7.96 11.12 -11.53
CA MET A 97 -7.96 12.58 -11.47
C MET A 97 -7.12 13.23 -12.57
N LEU A 98 -5.99 12.63 -12.96
CA LEU A 98 -5.13 13.17 -14.02
C LEU A 98 -5.66 12.88 -15.43
N TYR A 99 -6.60 11.95 -15.58
CA TYR A 99 -7.09 11.48 -16.87
C TYR A 99 -8.60 11.65 -17.06
N GLY A 100 -9.32 11.99 -15.99
CA GLY A 100 -10.76 12.19 -15.97
C GLY A 100 -11.19 13.63 -15.75
N THR A 101 -12.48 13.82 -15.52
CA THR A 101 -13.06 15.11 -15.16
C THR A 101 -13.75 15.04 -13.80
N PRO A 102 -13.94 16.18 -13.09
CA PRO A 102 -14.75 16.21 -11.88
C PRO A 102 -16.18 15.68 -12.05
N GLY A 103 -16.73 15.83 -13.27
CA GLY A 103 -18.05 15.31 -13.61
C GLY A 103 -18.09 13.78 -13.68
N ASP A 104 -17.06 13.17 -14.26
CA ASP A 104 -16.93 11.71 -14.35
C ASP A 104 -16.78 11.11 -12.96
N ALA A 105 -15.92 11.68 -12.14
CA ALA A 105 -15.71 11.25 -10.75
C ALA A 105 -17.01 11.33 -9.94
N ALA A 106 -17.76 12.42 -10.08
CA ALA A 106 -19.06 12.57 -9.43
C ALA A 106 -20.08 11.52 -9.91
N ALA A 107 -20.09 11.22 -11.21
CA ALA A 107 -20.96 10.19 -11.78
C ALA A 107 -20.58 8.78 -11.29
N GLU A 108 -19.29 8.48 -11.18
CA GLU A 108 -18.80 7.21 -10.66
C GLU A 108 -19.24 7.00 -9.21
N ILE A 109 -19.03 7.96 -8.34
CA ILE A 109 -19.46 7.87 -6.94
C ILE A 109 -20.98 7.77 -6.83
N ALA A 110 -21.74 8.58 -7.59
CA ALA A 110 -23.20 8.50 -7.61
C ALA A 110 -23.71 7.12 -8.06
N TYR A 111 -23.01 6.47 -8.99
CA TYR A 111 -23.32 5.11 -9.41
C TYR A 111 -23.12 4.10 -8.28
N ILE A 112 -21.98 4.16 -7.57
CA ILE A 112 -21.64 3.26 -6.47
C ILE A 112 -22.65 3.42 -5.32
N GLU A 113 -22.96 4.67 -4.95
CA GLU A 113 -23.94 4.97 -3.90
C GLU A 113 -25.36 4.53 -4.26
N LYS A 114 -25.80 4.77 -5.51
CA LYS A 114 -27.11 4.31 -6.00
C LYS A 114 -27.28 2.80 -5.88
N ARG A 115 -26.19 2.04 -5.97
CA ARG A 115 -26.16 0.59 -5.79
C ARG A 115 -26.13 0.16 -4.32
N GLY A 116 -25.89 1.10 -3.40
CA GLY A 116 -25.72 0.81 -1.98
C GLY A 116 -24.39 0.12 -1.65
N TYR A 117 -23.39 0.27 -2.50
CA TYR A 117 -22.07 -0.31 -2.27
C TYR A 117 -21.29 0.55 -1.27
N PRO A 118 -20.71 -0.06 -0.23
CA PRO A 118 -20.08 0.70 0.82
C PRO A 118 -18.71 1.26 0.41
N ILE A 119 -18.53 2.57 0.62
CA ILE A 119 -17.28 3.30 0.38
C ILE A 119 -16.64 3.63 1.73
N SER A 120 -15.34 3.39 1.87
CA SER A 120 -14.55 3.81 3.05
C SER A 120 -13.86 5.15 2.82
N TYR A 121 -13.17 5.28 1.71
CA TYR A 121 -12.38 6.43 1.30
C TYR A 121 -12.43 6.58 -0.21
N VAL A 122 -12.07 7.79 -0.68
CA VAL A 122 -11.86 8.06 -2.11
C VAL A 122 -10.44 8.57 -2.30
N GLU A 123 -9.68 7.89 -3.13
CA GLU A 123 -8.30 8.24 -3.42
C GLU A 123 -8.20 9.05 -4.71
N MET A 124 -7.53 10.20 -4.60
CA MET A 124 -7.59 11.28 -5.57
C MET A 124 -6.34 11.30 -6.45
N GLY A 125 -6.30 10.45 -7.46
CA GLY A 125 -5.21 10.36 -8.42
C GLY A 125 -4.22 9.25 -8.08
N GLU A 126 -3.14 9.21 -8.86
CA GLU A 126 -2.06 8.22 -8.78
C GLU A 126 -0.78 8.87 -9.25
N GLU A 127 0.29 8.76 -8.46
CA GLU A 127 1.67 9.18 -8.78
C GLU A 127 1.78 10.57 -9.46
N PRO A 128 1.14 11.63 -8.97
CA PRO A 128 1.19 12.94 -9.66
C PRO A 128 2.62 13.49 -9.74
N ASP A 129 3.47 13.12 -8.81
CA ASP A 129 4.89 13.44 -8.77
C ASP A 129 5.70 12.72 -9.86
N GLY A 130 5.28 11.53 -10.28
CA GLY A 130 5.84 10.79 -11.41
C GLY A 130 5.39 11.26 -12.79
N HIS A 131 4.28 12.02 -12.88
CA HIS A 131 3.66 12.46 -14.13
C HIS A 131 3.99 13.89 -14.53
N TYR A 132 5.04 14.49 -13.98
CA TYR A 132 5.51 15.84 -14.30
C TYR A 132 4.45 16.95 -14.13
N THR A 133 3.50 16.74 -13.23
CA THR A 133 2.50 17.71 -12.85
C THR A 133 3.09 18.66 -11.80
N LEU A 134 2.82 19.97 -11.91
CA LEU A 134 3.20 20.89 -10.85
C LEU A 134 2.32 20.71 -9.61
N PRO A 135 2.87 20.85 -8.40
CA PRO A 135 2.11 20.68 -7.17
C PRO A 135 0.85 21.55 -7.09
N GLU A 136 0.95 22.80 -7.54
CA GLU A 136 -0.17 23.76 -7.54
C GLU A 136 -1.25 23.38 -8.54
N ASP A 137 -0.88 22.86 -9.72
CA ASP A 137 -1.83 22.41 -10.74
C ASP A 137 -2.57 21.16 -10.25
N TYR A 138 -1.83 20.20 -9.67
CA TYR A 138 -2.43 19.04 -9.03
C TYR A 138 -3.38 19.46 -7.88
N ALA A 139 -2.94 20.38 -7.01
CA ALA A 139 -3.76 20.87 -5.90
C ALA A 139 -5.03 21.58 -6.38
N ALA A 140 -4.93 22.37 -7.46
CA ALA A 140 -6.09 23.03 -8.07
C ALA A 140 -7.11 22.01 -8.64
N LEU A 141 -6.61 20.95 -9.28
CA LEU A 141 -7.45 19.83 -9.73
C LEU A 141 -8.08 19.13 -8.53
N TYR A 142 -7.30 18.78 -7.51
CA TYR A 142 -7.77 18.15 -6.29
C TYR A 142 -8.98 18.88 -5.69
N VAL A 143 -8.89 20.20 -5.58
CA VAL A 143 -10.00 21.03 -5.05
C VAL A 143 -11.25 20.93 -5.94
N GLN A 144 -11.10 20.99 -7.26
CA GLN A 144 -12.24 20.90 -8.19
C GLN A 144 -12.94 19.54 -8.11
N PHE A 145 -12.17 18.45 -8.04
CA PHE A 145 -12.71 17.11 -7.87
C PHE A 145 -13.37 16.96 -6.49
N ALA A 146 -12.72 17.42 -5.42
CA ALA A 146 -13.30 17.38 -4.07
C ALA A 146 -14.65 18.11 -4.00
N GLU A 147 -14.76 19.28 -4.61
CA GLU A 147 -16.02 20.01 -4.67
C GLU A 147 -17.10 19.27 -5.46
N ALA A 148 -16.73 18.56 -6.54
CA ALA A 148 -17.69 17.78 -7.32
C ALA A 148 -18.16 16.56 -6.55
N LEU A 149 -17.26 15.83 -5.90
CA LEU A 149 -17.57 14.65 -5.10
C LEU A 149 -18.40 14.98 -3.87
N HIS A 150 -18.07 16.06 -3.14
CA HIS A 150 -18.86 16.50 -1.98
C HIS A 150 -20.24 17.08 -2.32
N ARG A 151 -20.49 17.40 -3.60
CA ARG A 151 -21.88 17.66 -4.05
C ARG A 151 -22.70 16.39 -4.15
N VAL A 152 -22.09 15.24 -4.37
CA VAL A 152 -22.74 13.93 -4.36
C VAL A 152 -22.97 13.47 -2.92
N ASP A 153 -21.90 13.31 -2.15
CA ASP A 153 -21.97 13.03 -0.70
C ASP A 153 -20.96 13.87 0.07
N PRO A 154 -21.41 14.82 0.90
CA PRO A 154 -20.53 15.65 1.71
C PRO A 154 -19.80 14.91 2.83
N LYS A 155 -20.05 13.61 3.03
CA LYS A 155 -19.41 12.78 4.05
C LYS A 155 -18.23 11.97 3.51
N LEU A 156 -18.01 11.99 2.22
CA LEU A 156 -16.88 11.28 1.62
C LEU A 156 -15.57 11.73 2.26
N LYS A 157 -14.71 10.75 2.50
CA LYS A 157 -13.37 10.99 3.01
C LYS A 157 -12.40 10.93 1.84
N LEU A 158 -12.00 12.10 1.37
CA LEU A 158 -11.11 12.25 0.23
C LEU A 158 -9.66 12.33 0.69
N GLY A 159 -8.75 11.80 -0.08
CA GLY A 159 -7.32 11.85 0.23
C GLY A 159 -6.48 11.45 -0.98
N GLY A 160 -5.28 11.11 -0.73
CA GLY A 160 -4.28 10.85 -1.74
C GLY A 160 -3.01 11.62 -1.38
N PRO A 161 -2.17 11.86 -2.36
CA PRO A 161 -2.32 11.57 -3.79
C PRO A 161 -1.71 10.26 -4.26
N ILE A 162 -1.35 9.34 -3.38
CA ILE A 162 -0.54 8.15 -3.68
C ILE A 162 0.78 8.54 -4.36
N PHE A 163 1.63 9.21 -3.59
CA PHE A 163 2.98 9.55 -4.05
C PHE A 163 3.83 8.29 -4.23
N THR A 164 4.85 8.35 -5.09
CA THR A 164 5.75 7.23 -5.40
C THR A 164 6.51 6.67 -4.18
N GLY A 165 6.42 7.32 -3.01
CA GLY A 165 6.89 6.76 -1.74
C GLY A 165 8.39 6.57 -1.63
N GLU A 166 9.17 7.37 -2.32
CA GLU A 166 10.62 7.37 -2.16
C GLU A 166 11.02 7.82 -0.74
N ASN A 167 12.13 7.32 -0.25
CA ASN A 167 12.66 7.62 1.09
C ASN A 167 13.24 9.04 1.24
N LYS A 168 12.83 9.96 0.39
CA LYS A 168 13.17 11.39 0.40
C LYS A 168 12.01 12.16 -0.22
N ASP A 169 11.96 13.46 0.05
CA ASP A 169 11.00 14.36 -0.58
C ASP A 169 11.13 14.35 -2.11
N ILE A 170 9.99 14.36 -2.78
CA ILE A 170 9.94 14.51 -4.23
C ILE A 170 10.12 15.98 -4.59
N GLU A 171 11.25 16.28 -5.19
CA GLU A 171 11.57 17.64 -5.61
C GLU A 171 11.16 17.86 -7.08
N VAL A 172 10.50 18.99 -7.31
CA VAL A 172 10.15 19.48 -8.64
C VAL A 172 10.83 20.83 -8.90
N TRP A 173 10.61 21.42 -10.09
CA TRP A 173 11.15 22.74 -10.38
C TRP A 173 10.74 23.77 -9.31
N PRO A 174 11.69 24.49 -8.71
CA PRO A 174 11.39 25.44 -7.62
C PRO A 174 10.37 26.51 -8.05
N ASP A 175 9.53 26.91 -7.12
CA ASP A 175 8.65 28.06 -7.26
C ASP A 175 9.40 29.40 -7.16
N GLY A 176 8.66 30.52 -7.14
CA GLY A 176 9.23 31.86 -7.04
C GLY A 176 9.98 32.14 -5.74
N ASP A 177 9.72 31.38 -4.69
CA ASP A 177 10.37 31.47 -3.38
C ASP A 177 11.49 30.43 -3.22
N GLY A 178 11.75 29.62 -4.25
CA GLY A 178 12.79 28.61 -4.28
C GLY A 178 12.38 27.27 -3.64
N LYS A 179 11.09 27.07 -3.36
CA LYS A 179 10.59 25.83 -2.76
C LYS A 179 10.41 24.73 -3.82
N ALA A 180 11.08 23.60 -3.64
CA ALA A 180 11.09 22.49 -4.59
C ALA A 180 10.20 21.32 -4.17
N SER A 181 9.86 21.18 -2.88
CA SER A 181 9.06 20.05 -2.36
C SER A 181 7.69 19.97 -3.02
N PHE A 182 7.38 18.83 -3.63
CA PHE A 182 6.05 18.59 -4.17
C PHE A 182 5.01 18.60 -3.05
N THR A 183 5.23 17.78 -2.03
CA THR A 183 4.31 17.64 -0.89
C THR A 183 4.12 18.97 -0.19
N GLY A 184 5.20 19.67 0.13
CA GLY A 184 5.12 20.94 0.82
C GLY A 184 4.35 22.00 0.05
N ARG A 185 4.53 22.09 -1.26
CA ARG A 185 3.79 23.04 -2.13
C ARG A 185 2.33 22.64 -2.31
N PHE A 186 2.03 21.35 -2.44
CA PHE A 186 0.66 20.84 -2.45
C PHE A 186 -0.09 21.22 -1.15
N ILE A 187 0.51 20.96 0.00
CA ILE A 187 -0.06 21.28 1.31
C ILE A 187 -0.23 22.80 1.49
N ASP A 188 0.73 23.59 1.07
CA ASP A 188 0.66 25.06 1.16
C ASP A 188 -0.45 25.62 0.27
N TYR A 189 -0.64 25.05 -0.92
CA TYR A 189 -1.76 25.43 -1.78
C TYR A 189 -3.10 25.17 -1.08
N LEU A 190 -3.30 23.96 -0.54
CA LEU A 190 -4.55 23.64 0.17
C LEU A 190 -4.76 24.55 1.38
N LYS A 191 -3.71 24.88 2.13
CA LYS A 191 -3.76 25.83 3.28
C LYS A 191 -4.16 27.22 2.82
N SER A 192 -3.50 27.77 1.81
CA SER A 192 -3.74 29.13 1.33
C SER A 192 -5.12 29.32 0.73
N HIS A 193 -5.73 28.27 0.21
CA HIS A 193 -7.09 28.27 -0.33
C HIS A 193 -8.16 27.84 0.67
N GLY A 194 -7.79 27.58 1.93
CA GLY A 194 -8.74 27.14 2.97
C GLY A 194 -9.32 25.74 2.71
N LYS A 195 -8.60 24.90 1.97
CA LYS A 195 -9.04 23.57 1.50
C LYS A 195 -8.31 22.41 2.16
N LEU A 196 -7.46 22.68 3.15
CA LEU A 196 -6.73 21.60 3.84
C LEU A 196 -7.68 20.58 4.50
N GLY A 197 -8.88 20.97 4.87
CA GLY A 197 -9.92 20.10 5.43
C GLY A 197 -10.45 19.06 4.44
N GLU A 198 -10.22 19.23 3.14
CA GLU A 198 -10.55 18.25 2.11
C GLU A 198 -9.60 17.05 2.11
N LEU A 199 -8.44 17.13 2.78
CA LEU A 199 -7.48 16.06 2.90
C LEU A 199 -7.75 15.22 4.15
N ALA A 200 -8.57 14.17 4.01
CA ALA A 200 -8.93 13.27 5.10
C ALA A 200 -7.84 12.22 5.41
N PHE A 201 -6.98 11.92 4.46
CA PHE A 201 -5.80 11.06 4.61
C PHE A 201 -4.75 11.46 3.57
N PHE A 202 -3.50 11.10 3.86
CA PHE A 202 -2.37 11.27 2.93
C PHE A 202 -1.85 9.89 2.56
N SER A 203 -1.68 9.62 1.28
CA SER A 203 -1.26 8.31 0.81
C SER A 203 0.01 8.34 -0.02
N PHE A 204 0.71 7.22 0.01
CA PHE A 204 1.94 6.99 -0.75
C PHE A 204 2.13 5.50 -1.04
N GLU A 205 3.01 5.19 -1.97
CA GLU A 205 3.46 3.85 -2.30
C GLU A 205 4.64 3.42 -1.44
N HIS A 206 4.88 2.12 -1.36
CA HIS A 206 6.05 1.59 -0.70
C HIS A 206 6.64 0.42 -1.50
N TYR A 207 7.68 0.73 -2.28
CA TYR A 207 8.48 -0.20 -3.08
C TYR A 207 9.97 0.01 -2.78
N PRO A 208 10.44 -0.41 -1.59
CA PRO A 208 11.73 0.03 -1.04
C PRO A 208 12.96 -0.52 -1.76
N VAL A 209 12.81 -1.59 -2.54
CA VAL A 209 13.96 -2.28 -3.12
C VAL A 209 14.02 -2.10 -4.64
N ASP A 210 15.13 -1.59 -5.13
CA ASP A 210 15.39 -1.51 -6.57
C ASP A 210 15.32 -2.89 -7.23
N PRO A 211 14.64 -3.00 -8.40
CA PRO A 211 14.60 -4.25 -9.14
C PRO A 211 15.98 -4.83 -9.42
N GLY A 212 16.17 -6.09 -9.13
CA GLY A 212 17.44 -6.79 -9.33
C GLY A 212 18.51 -6.54 -8.24
N LYS A 213 18.22 -5.72 -7.23
CA LYS A 213 19.11 -5.47 -6.10
C LYS A 213 18.63 -6.08 -4.77
N VAL A 214 17.65 -6.98 -4.82
CA VAL A 214 17.13 -7.63 -3.62
C VAL A 214 18.23 -8.48 -2.98
N GLN A 215 18.65 -8.09 -1.79
CA GLN A 215 19.61 -8.82 -0.98
C GLN A 215 19.00 -9.09 0.40
N TRP A 216 19.45 -10.15 1.06
CA TRP A 216 18.94 -10.46 2.40
C TRP A 216 19.11 -9.30 3.37
N SER A 217 20.25 -8.61 3.28
CA SER A 217 20.57 -7.45 4.12
C SER A 217 19.60 -6.28 3.96
N SER A 218 18.89 -6.17 2.84
CA SER A 218 17.87 -5.13 2.66
C SER A 218 16.72 -5.22 3.67
N LEU A 219 16.51 -6.40 4.27
CA LEU A 219 15.53 -6.56 5.37
C LEU A 219 15.91 -5.80 6.64
N TYR A 220 17.20 -5.50 6.85
CA TYR A 220 17.63 -4.91 8.12
C TYR A 220 17.25 -3.43 8.24
N ASP A 221 17.11 -2.74 7.11
CA ASP A 221 16.86 -1.31 7.04
C ASP A 221 15.37 -0.96 6.91
N GLU A 222 14.51 -1.96 6.66
CA GLU A 222 13.11 -1.76 6.29
C GLU A 222 12.31 -0.93 7.31
N ALA A 223 12.43 -1.28 8.59
CA ALA A 223 11.72 -0.57 9.66
C ALA A 223 12.16 0.90 9.77
N TYR A 224 13.43 1.19 9.47
CA TYR A 224 13.96 2.55 9.44
C TYR A 224 13.45 3.31 8.20
N LEU A 225 13.46 2.69 7.03
CA LEU A 225 13.03 3.33 5.77
C LEU A 225 11.59 3.83 5.85
N VAL A 226 10.67 2.97 6.28
CA VAL A 226 9.26 3.34 6.35
C VAL A 226 8.99 4.45 7.38
N GLN A 227 9.72 4.47 8.49
CA GLN A 227 9.62 5.55 9.47
C GLN A 227 10.18 6.86 8.89
N HIS A 228 11.33 6.78 8.23
CA HIS A 228 11.96 7.94 7.61
C HIS A 228 11.06 8.61 6.56
N ILE A 229 10.39 7.83 5.72
CA ILE A 229 9.42 8.36 4.75
C ILE A 229 8.32 9.14 5.47
N MET A 230 7.74 8.61 6.54
CA MET A 230 6.70 9.31 7.29
C MET A 230 7.20 10.60 7.94
N ASP A 231 8.43 10.61 8.42
CA ASP A 231 9.06 11.81 8.98
C ASP A 231 9.24 12.89 7.91
N VAL A 232 9.70 12.52 6.70
CA VAL A 232 9.82 13.43 5.54
C VAL A 232 8.46 14.07 5.22
N TRP A 233 7.39 13.29 5.09
CA TRP A 233 6.06 13.83 4.83
C TRP A 233 5.56 14.79 5.93
N ARG A 234 5.90 14.51 7.19
CA ARG A 234 5.57 15.43 8.30
C ARG A 234 6.38 16.70 8.26
N GLU A 235 7.66 16.64 7.94
CA GLU A 235 8.54 17.80 7.77
C GLU A 235 8.09 18.69 6.60
N ASP A 236 7.58 18.10 5.53
CA ASP A 236 6.97 18.81 4.40
C ASP A 236 5.62 19.45 4.71
N GLY A 237 5.08 19.22 5.88
CA GLY A 237 3.93 19.94 6.39
C GLY A 237 2.60 19.22 6.35
N VAL A 238 2.58 17.90 6.10
CA VAL A 238 1.37 17.08 6.28
C VAL A 238 0.95 17.15 7.74
N PRO A 239 -0.28 17.58 8.06
CA PRO A 239 -0.71 17.81 9.44
C PRO A 239 -0.70 16.53 10.28
N ALA A 240 -0.36 16.66 11.57
CA ALA A 240 -0.28 15.52 12.48
C ALA A 240 -1.60 14.75 12.66
N ASN A 241 -2.73 15.40 12.44
CA ASN A 241 -4.06 14.79 12.51
C ASN A 241 -4.52 14.14 11.19
N VAL A 242 -3.77 14.31 10.09
CA VAL A 242 -4.03 13.63 8.82
C VAL A 242 -3.34 12.27 8.87
N PRO A 243 -4.08 11.16 8.81
CA PRO A 243 -3.51 9.83 8.86
C PRO A 243 -2.71 9.51 7.59
N PHE A 244 -1.65 8.74 7.74
CA PHE A 244 -0.91 8.16 6.62
C PHE A 244 -1.48 6.81 6.22
N PHE A 245 -1.63 6.59 4.92
CA PHE A 245 -1.97 5.32 4.29
C PHE A 245 -0.87 4.93 3.30
N ILE A 246 -0.49 3.67 3.30
CA ILE A 246 0.24 3.06 2.19
C ILE A 246 -0.81 2.37 1.34
N THR A 247 -1.14 2.97 0.19
CA THR A 247 -2.25 2.50 -0.65
C THR A 247 -1.81 1.62 -1.78
N GLU A 248 -0.52 1.59 -2.04
CA GLU A 248 0.10 0.62 -2.93
C GLU A 248 1.45 0.18 -2.34
N SER A 249 1.68 -1.12 -2.27
CA SER A 249 2.93 -1.62 -1.71
C SER A 249 3.28 -3.01 -2.19
N ASN A 250 4.53 -3.19 -2.50
CA ASN A 250 5.21 -4.47 -2.59
C ASN A 250 6.71 -4.27 -2.40
N LEU A 251 7.50 -5.34 -2.40
CA LEU A 251 8.92 -5.23 -2.10
C LEU A 251 9.71 -4.42 -3.15
N SER A 252 9.25 -4.40 -4.40
CA SER A 252 9.86 -3.68 -5.51
C SER A 252 8.82 -3.42 -6.59
N SER A 253 8.97 -2.38 -7.37
CA SER A 253 8.13 -2.06 -8.53
C SER A 253 8.35 -2.99 -9.74
N ALA A 254 9.22 -3.99 -9.64
CA ALA A 254 9.42 -5.00 -10.68
C ALA A 254 9.56 -6.40 -10.09
N SER A 255 9.13 -7.41 -10.85
CA SER A 255 9.14 -8.81 -10.43
C SER A 255 10.53 -9.32 -10.02
N SER A 256 10.61 -10.08 -8.95
CA SER A 256 11.81 -10.74 -8.43
C SER A 256 11.44 -12.07 -7.79
N GLU A 257 12.38 -13.03 -7.73
CA GLU A 257 12.18 -14.30 -7.00
C GLU A 257 11.92 -14.09 -5.50
N ALA A 258 12.40 -13.00 -4.93
CA ALA A 258 12.18 -12.66 -3.53
C ALA A 258 10.70 -12.51 -3.16
N TYR A 259 9.84 -12.17 -4.12
CA TYR A 259 8.37 -12.17 -3.90
C TYR A 259 7.83 -13.53 -3.53
N MET A 260 8.45 -14.57 -4.04
CA MET A 260 7.98 -15.95 -3.89
C MET A 260 8.66 -16.70 -2.76
N ASP A 261 9.79 -16.17 -2.27
CA ASP A 261 10.55 -16.77 -1.17
C ASP A 261 10.05 -16.28 0.20
N ILE A 262 10.56 -16.88 1.26
CA ILE A 262 10.29 -16.47 2.65
C ILE A 262 10.68 -15.01 2.91
N TRP A 263 11.66 -14.51 2.18
CA TRP A 263 12.11 -13.12 2.25
C TRP A 263 10.95 -12.12 2.11
N GLY A 264 10.10 -12.31 1.09
CA GLY A 264 8.93 -11.43 0.86
C GLY A 264 7.93 -11.45 2.02
N GLY A 265 7.77 -12.59 2.67
CA GLY A 265 6.95 -12.71 3.88
C GLY A 265 7.55 -11.97 5.09
N LEU A 266 8.86 -12.07 5.30
CA LEU A 266 9.55 -11.34 6.37
C LEU A 266 9.45 -9.82 6.17
N TRP A 267 9.70 -9.38 4.93
CA TRP A 267 9.56 -7.98 4.56
C TRP A 267 8.15 -7.46 4.84
N LEU A 268 7.11 -8.17 4.39
CA LEU A 268 5.71 -7.79 4.60
C LEU A 268 5.39 -7.59 6.09
N ALA A 269 5.84 -8.50 6.94
CA ALA A 269 5.60 -8.41 8.38
C ALA A 269 6.31 -7.19 8.99
N ASP A 270 7.54 -6.95 8.59
CA ASP A 270 8.40 -5.94 9.22
C ASP A 270 7.92 -4.53 8.87
N TYR A 271 7.67 -4.24 7.58
CA TYR A 271 7.23 -2.89 7.20
C TYR A 271 5.83 -2.56 7.72
N ILE A 272 4.88 -3.51 7.70
CA ILE A 272 3.54 -3.27 8.27
C ILE A 272 3.63 -3.04 9.78
N GLY A 273 4.43 -3.83 10.48
CA GLY A 273 4.66 -3.65 11.91
C GLY A 273 5.28 -2.27 12.22
N ALA A 274 6.29 -1.87 11.47
CA ALA A 274 6.96 -0.58 11.62
C ALA A 274 6.03 0.58 11.30
N PHE A 275 5.33 0.52 10.16
CA PHE A 275 4.40 1.57 9.73
C PHE A 275 3.29 1.83 10.74
N LEU A 276 2.59 0.78 11.17
CA LEU A 276 1.50 0.92 12.13
C LEU A 276 2.01 1.38 13.51
N SER A 277 3.16 0.86 13.97
CA SER A 277 3.78 1.27 15.24
C SER A 277 4.32 2.70 15.19
N GLY A 278 4.72 3.18 14.02
CA GLY A 278 5.15 4.57 13.76
C GLY A 278 4.00 5.56 13.60
N GLY A 279 2.74 5.11 13.68
CA GLY A 279 1.56 5.97 13.59
C GLY A 279 0.87 5.97 12.22
N GLY A 280 1.25 5.07 11.33
CA GLY A 280 0.51 4.77 10.10
C GLY A 280 -0.87 4.15 10.40
N SER A 281 -1.79 4.24 9.47
CA SER A 281 -3.19 3.89 9.73
C SER A 281 -3.74 2.77 8.87
N ALA A 282 -3.31 2.62 7.62
CA ALA A 282 -3.77 1.58 6.72
C ALA A 282 -2.70 1.20 5.70
N VAL A 283 -2.68 -0.08 5.33
CA VAL A 283 -1.80 -0.62 4.30
C VAL A 283 -2.61 -1.45 3.33
N TYR A 284 -2.37 -1.22 2.03
CA TYR A 284 -2.93 -1.98 0.93
C TYR A 284 -1.79 -2.66 0.16
N TYR A 285 -1.93 -3.95 -0.05
CA TYR A 285 -0.93 -4.76 -0.73
C TYR A 285 -1.22 -4.82 -2.24
N PHE A 286 -0.23 -4.57 -3.06
CA PHE A 286 -0.30 -4.70 -4.50
C PHE A 286 0.33 -6.02 -4.96
N HIS A 287 -0.45 -6.96 -5.43
CA HIS A 287 -1.91 -6.97 -5.46
C HIS A 287 -2.48 -8.36 -5.15
N TYR A 288 -3.79 -8.47 -5.10
CA TYR A 288 -4.48 -9.70 -4.70
C TYR A 288 -4.81 -10.63 -5.87
N MET A 289 -4.95 -10.12 -7.08
CA MET A 289 -5.41 -10.87 -8.24
C MET A 289 -4.40 -11.94 -8.67
N PRO A 290 -4.78 -13.23 -8.76
CA PRO A 290 -3.85 -14.27 -9.15
C PRO A 290 -3.34 -14.09 -10.58
N GLU A 291 -2.03 -14.19 -10.75
CA GLU A 291 -1.37 -14.14 -12.06
C GLU A 291 -0.37 -15.26 -12.24
N PRO A 292 -0.11 -15.69 -13.49
CA PRO A 292 1.01 -16.56 -13.77
C PRO A 292 2.33 -15.92 -13.38
N ILE A 293 3.27 -16.75 -12.92
CA ILE A 293 4.64 -16.27 -12.69
C ILE A 293 5.21 -15.82 -14.03
N GLY A 294 5.37 -14.51 -14.16
CA GLY A 294 5.88 -13.87 -15.34
C GLY A 294 7.39 -13.62 -15.29
N ARG A 295 7.90 -12.94 -16.30
CA ARG A 295 9.23 -12.35 -16.29
C ARG A 295 9.07 -10.84 -16.27
N GLY A 296 9.53 -10.20 -15.21
CA GLY A 296 9.58 -8.76 -15.12
C GLY A 296 10.50 -8.11 -16.16
N HIS A 297 10.52 -6.80 -16.20
CA HIS A 297 11.36 -6.01 -17.12
C HIS A 297 12.85 -6.38 -17.06
N ASN A 298 13.32 -6.84 -15.91
CA ASN A 298 14.70 -7.31 -15.71
C ASN A 298 14.92 -8.78 -16.07
N GLY A 299 13.89 -9.49 -16.57
CA GLY A 299 13.95 -10.92 -16.94
C GLY A 299 13.90 -11.90 -15.77
N SER A 300 13.83 -11.42 -14.52
CA SER A 300 13.65 -12.27 -13.34
C SER A 300 12.23 -12.84 -13.28
N PRO A 301 12.05 -14.11 -12.89
CA PRO A 301 10.73 -14.64 -12.65
C PRO A 301 10.14 -13.98 -11.39
N GLY A 302 8.82 -13.80 -11.38
CA GLY A 302 8.12 -13.25 -10.21
C GLY A 302 6.65 -12.96 -10.46
N THR A 303 5.96 -12.63 -9.40
CA THR A 303 4.58 -12.18 -9.42
C THR A 303 4.33 -11.25 -8.24
N PHE A 304 3.53 -10.21 -8.42
CA PHE A 304 3.13 -9.30 -7.35
C PHE A 304 2.07 -9.87 -6.40
N ASN A 305 1.61 -11.08 -6.65
CA ASN A 305 0.42 -11.65 -6.04
C ASN A 305 0.67 -12.43 -4.76
N PHE A 306 -0.40 -12.64 -3.99
CA PHE A 306 -0.41 -13.62 -2.91
C PHE A 306 -0.44 -15.07 -3.38
N PHE A 307 -0.75 -15.30 -4.66
CA PHE A 307 -0.93 -16.65 -5.21
C PHE A 307 -0.23 -16.77 -6.55
N SER A 308 0.49 -17.84 -6.76
CA SER A 308 0.86 -18.23 -8.12
C SER A 308 -0.35 -18.79 -8.85
N ALA A 309 -0.43 -18.54 -10.15
CA ALA A 309 -1.48 -19.07 -11.01
C ALA A 309 -0.90 -19.79 -12.23
N ASP A 310 -1.75 -20.54 -12.93
CA ASP A 310 -1.44 -21.03 -14.26
C ASP A 310 -1.83 -20.02 -15.36
N ARG A 311 -1.62 -20.39 -16.60
CA ARG A 311 -1.94 -19.54 -17.76
C ARG A 311 -3.44 -19.26 -17.92
N ASP A 312 -4.29 -20.04 -17.26
CA ASP A 312 -5.74 -19.85 -17.22
C ASP A 312 -6.18 -19.08 -15.96
N PHE A 313 -5.24 -18.45 -15.26
CA PHE A 313 -5.42 -17.69 -14.02
C PHE A 313 -5.99 -18.51 -12.86
N LYS A 314 -5.85 -19.84 -12.91
CA LYS A 314 -6.24 -20.69 -11.78
C LYS A 314 -5.13 -20.71 -10.74
N ILE A 315 -5.50 -20.44 -9.50
CA ILE A 315 -4.60 -20.48 -8.36
C ILE A 315 -3.93 -21.86 -8.28
N ARG A 316 -2.60 -21.84 -8.16
CA ARG A 316 -1.77 -23.03 -7.98
C ARG A 316 -1.41 -23.24 -6.53
N GLN A 317 -0.83 -22.21 -5.92
CA GLN A 317 -0.44 -22.27 -4.52
C GLN A 317 -0.35 -20.84 -3.93
N PRO A 318 -0.56 -20.71 -2.61
CA PRO A 318 -0.28 -19.47 -1.90
C PRO A 318 1.23 -19.22 -1.81
N LEU A 319 1.61 -17.96 -1.74
CA LEU A 319 2.99 -17.52 -1.55
C LEU A 319 3.25 -17.11 -0.08
N SER A 320 4.51 -16.82 0.26
CA SER A 320 4.89 -16.51 1.65
C SER A 320 4.11 -15.33 2.24
N GLN A 321 3.87 -14.29 1.44
CA GLN A 321 3.12 -13.10 1.86
C GLN A 321 1.67 -13.42 2.22
N TYR A 322 1.03 -14.39 1.56
CA TYR A 322 -0.31 -14.84 1.92
C TYR A 322 -0.37 -15.38 3.36
N PHE A 323 0.57 -16.27 3.71
CA PHE A 323 0.61 -16.85 5.06
C PHE A 323 0.94 -15.80 6.11
N VAL A 324 1.88 -14.90 5.81
CA VAL A 324 2.21 -13.79 6.71
C VAL A 324 1.03 -12.82 6.86
N SER A 325 0.32 -12.52 5.78
CA SER A 325 -0.90 -11.71 5.85
C SER A 325 -1.96 -12.34 6.76
N GLN A 326 -2.08 -13.69 6.77
CA GLN A 326 -2.94 -14.37 7.73
C GLN A 326 -2.45 -14.20 9.18
N LEU A 327 -1.13 -14.27 9.43
CA LEU A 327 -0.60 -14.02 10.77
C LEU A 327 -0.90 -12.59 11.24
N LEU A 328 -0.69 -11.61 10.38
CA LEU A 328 -0.98 -10.22 10.67
C LEU A 328 -2.46 -10.00 11.00
N ASN A 329 -3.34 -10.42 10.10
CA ASN A 329 -4.76 -10.08 10.15
C ASN A 329 -5.60 -10.97 11.08
N LEU A 330 -5.13 -12.17 11.43
CA LEU A 330 -5.92 -13.12 12.22
C LEU A 330 -5.31 -13.44 13.58
N GLU A 331 -4.00 -13.25 13.72
CA GLU A 331 -3.29 -13.66 14.93
C GLU A 331 -2.67 -12.48 15.69
N TRP A 332 -1.96 -11.58 15.02
CA TRP A 332 -1.39 -10.38 15.63
C TRP A 332 -2.48 -9.38 15.99
N VAL A 333 -3.30 -9.00 15.01
CA VAL A 333 -4.52 -8.23 15.29
C VAL A 333 -5.72 -9.15 15.53
N GLN A 334 -6.76 -8.62 16.14
CA GLN A 334 -8.04 -9.31 16.27
C GLN A 334 -8.97 -8.83 15.17
N PRO A 335 -9.50 -9.73 14.32
CA PRO A 335 -10.51 -9.36 13.34
C PRO A 335 -11.75 -8.72 13.98
N GLY A 336 -12.30 -7.69 13.33
CA GLY A 336 -13.49 -6.97 13.78
C GLY A 336 -13.21 -5.50 14.11
N ASP A 337 -14.23 -4.78 14.58
CA ASP A 337 -14.22 -3.32 14.73
C ASP A 337 -13.55 -2.82 16.02
N GLY A 338 -12.97 -3.71 16.80
CA GLY A 338 -12.35 -3.36 18.08
C GLY A 338 -11.03 -2.61 17.91
N ALA A 339 -10.86 -1.51 18.62
CA ALA A 339 -9.62 -0.74 18.60
C ALA A 339 -8.46 -1.49 19.27
N HIS A 340 -7.33 -1.56 18.59
CA HIS A 340 -6.05 -2.02 19.13
C HIS A 340 -5.25 -0.83 19.68
N LYS A 341 -4.38 -1.11 20.65
CA LYS A 341 -3.40 -0.13 21.12
C LYS A 341 -2.01 -0.67 20.81
N LEU A 342 -1.24 0.10 20.08
CA LEU A 342 0.15 -0.22 19.78
C LEU A 342 1.08 0.38 20.83
N PHE A 343 2.17 -0.29 21.10
CA PHE A 343 3.16 0.10 22.10
C PHE A 343 4.55 -0.02 21.52
N ALA A 344 5.44 0.86 21.98
CA ALA A 344 6.86 0.76 21.64
C ALA A 344 7.40 -0.60 22.10
N ALA A 345 8.15 -1.24 21.23
CA ALA A 345 8.84 -2.49 21.49
C ALA A 345 10.25 -2.45 20.88
N ALA A 346 11.18 -3.17 21.47
CA ALA A 346 12.55 -3.24 20.99
C ALA A 346 13.13 -4.63 21.25
N SER A 347 14.14 -4.98 20.49
CA SER A 347 14.95 -6.18 20.66
C SER A 347 16.44 -5.78 20.78
N ASP A 348 17.17 -6.53 21.56
CA ASP A 348 18.64 -6.40 21.74
C ASP A 348 19.44 -7.37 20.86
N ILE A 349 18.78 -8.10 19.98
CA ILE A 349 19.43 -9.08 19.10
C ILE A 349 19.90 -8.38 17.83
N CYS A 350 21.22 -8.16 17.77
CA CYS A 350 21.90 -7.52 16.66
C CYS A 350 23.05 -8.39 16.16
N ASP A 351 23.50 -8.14 14.92
CA ASP A 351 24.73 -8.71 14.40
C ASP A 351 25.98 -7.91 14.86
N GLY A 352 27.16 -8.38 14.44
CA GLY A 352 28.42 -7.70 14.75
C GLY A 352 28.60 -6.33 14.08
N ALA A 353 27.77 -5.98 13.09
CA ALA A 353 27.73 -4.68 12.43
C ALA A 353 26.72 -3.72 13.06
N GLY A 354 25.87 -4.21 13.97
CA GLY A 354 24.84 -3.44 14.65
C GLY A 354 23.46 -3.46 13.97
N HIS A 355 23.26 -4.28 12.95
CA HIS A 355 21.94 -4.45 12.36
C HIS A 355 21.02 -5.23 13.30
N VAL A 356 19.80 -4.77 13.46
CA VAL A 356 18.79 -5.44 14.29
C VAL A 356 18.27 -6.67 13.54
N LEU A 357 18.66 -7.85 14.03
CA LEU A 357 18.28 -9.13 13.41
C LEU A 357 16.87 -9.58 13.79
N VAL A 358 16.36 -9.15 14.94
CA VAL A 358 15.01 -9.46 15.40
C VAL A 358 14.28 -8.17 15.66
N THR A 359 13.23 -7.91 14.91
CA THR A 359 12.30 -6.78 15.14
C THR A 359 11.03 -7.28 15.84
N THR A 360 10.38 -6.39 16.59
CA THR A 360 9.15 -6.75 17.32
C THR A 360 8.19 -5.58 17.41
N TYR A 361 6.88 -5.91 17.33
CA TYR A 361 5.80 -4.93 17.37
C TYR A 361 4.72 -5.42 18.33
N ALA A 362 4.37 -4.57 19.30
CA ALA A 362 3.49 -4.94 20.41
C ALA A 362 2.10 -4.31 20.26
N ALA A 363 1.07 -5.11 20.40
CA ALA A 363 -0.32 -4.67 20.39
C ALA A 363 -1.08 -5.20 21.62
N LEU A 364 -1.90 -4.35 22.22
CA LEU A 364 -2.97 -4.78 23.13
C LEU A 364 -4.27 -4.85 22.32
N ARG A 365 -4.81 -6.05 22.23
CA ARG A 365 -5.98 -6.38 21.44
C ARG A 365 -7.29 -6.03 22.16
N PRO A 366 -8.42 -5.89 21.46
CA PRO A 366 -9.74 -5.70 22.06
C PRO A 366 -10.13 -6.78 23.07
N ASP A 367 -9.71 -8.04 22.85
CA ASP A 367 -9.92 -9.16 23.78
C ASP A 367 -9.02 -9.12 25.04
N ARG A 368 -8.25 -8.03 25.20
CA ARG A 368 -7.29 -7.80 26.28
C ARG A 368 -6.09 -8.74 26.31
N GLN A 369 -5.85 -9.48 25.26
CA GLN A 369 -4.60 -10.19 25.09
C GLN A 369 -3.53 -9.25 24.54
N TRP A 370 -2.32 -9.40 25.02
CA TRP A 370 -1.14 -8.84 24.39
C TRP A 370 -0.74 -9.72 23.21
N SER A 371 -0.39 -9.10 22.15
CA SER A 371 0.08 -9.76 20.92
C SER A 371 1.39 -9.14 20.48
N LEU A 372 2.42 -9.96 20.29
CA LEU A 372 3.71 -9.55 19.76
C LEU A 372 3.90 -10.16 18.38
N LEU A 373 4.15 -9.31 17.40
CA LEU A 373 4.65 -9.72 16.09
C LEU A 373 6.16 -9.65 16.15
N ILE A 374 6.85 -10.77 15.95
CA ILE A 374 8.30 -10.88 16.08
C ILE A 374 8.85 -11.44 14.77
N ILE A 375 9.78 -10.73 14.17
CA ILE A 375 10.40 -11.10 12.90
C ILE A 375 11.88 -11.43 13.17
N ASN A 376 12.24 -12.68 13.01
CA ASN A 376 13.63 -13.10 13.02
C ASN A 376 14.20 -13.05 11.60
N LYS A 377 14.97 -12.02 11.31
CA LYS A 377 15.63 -11.78 10.02
C LYS A 377 17.00 -12.47 9.93
N ASP A 378 17.46 -13.15 10.99
CA ASP A 378 18.66 -13.97 10.90
C ASP A 378 18.36 -15.17 10.00
N GLN A 379 19.06 -15.23 8.88
CA GLN A 379 18.83 -16.25 7.86
C GLN A 379 19.20 -17.66 8.36
N GLU A 380 20.19 -17.75 9.24
CA GLU A 380 20.80 -19.01 9.62
C GLU A 380 20.51 -19.42 11.06
N ASN A 381 20.35 -18.46 11.98
CA ASN A 381 20.31 -18.76 13.39
C ASN A 381 18.91 -18.59 13.99
N ALA A 382 18.50 -19.57 14.77
CA ALA A 382 17.40 -19.43 15.69
C ALA A 382 17.83 -18.66 16.94
N HIS A 383 16.94 -17.83 17.49
CA HIS A 383 17.18 -17.09 18.72
C HIS A 383 16.24 -17.52 19.82
N THR A 384 16.75 -17.53 21.05
CA THR A 384 15.95 -17.77 22.25
C THR A 384 15.79 -16.46 23.01
N VAL A 385 14.54 -16.02 23.20
CA VAL A 385 14.23 -14.71 23.77
C VAL A 385 13.41 -14.81 25.05
N SER A 386 13.66 -13.90 25.97
CA SER A 386 12.78 -13.60 27.09
C SER A 386 11.96 -12.34 26.78
N ILE A 387 10.72 -12.28 27.22
CA ILE A 387 9.81 -11.15 26.97
C ILE A 387 9.50 -10.44 28.28
N SER A 388 9.77 -9.14 28.33
CA SER A 388 9.43 -8.26 29.45
C SER A 388 8.51 -7.13 28.97
N PHE A 389 7.47 -6.85 29.72
CA PHE A 389 6.60 -5.69 29.53
C PHE A 389 6.89 -4.69 30.64
N GLU A 390 7.24 -3.47 30.27
CA GLU A 390 7.65 -2.44 31.22
C GLU A 390 6.64 -1.28 31.27
N ASP A 391 6.12 -1.00 32.45
CA ASP A 391 5.36 0.21 32.73
C ASP A 391 6.35 1.33 33.13
N GLN A 392 6.67 2.20 32.17
CA GLN A 392 7.64 3.28 32.36
C GLN A 392 7.24 4.28 33.45
N VAL A 393 5.92 4.44 33.68
CA VAL A 393 5.39 5.38 34.67
C VAL A 393 5.51 4.78 36.08
N LYS A 394 5.07 3.53 36.24
CA LYS A 394 5.10 2.82 37.53
C LYS A 394 6.44 2.16 37.82
N LYS A 395 7.35 2.13 36.87
CA LYS A 395 8.63 1.38 36.94
C LYS A 395 8.41 -0.07 37.39
N ALA A 396 7.45 -0.72 36.77
CA ALA A 396 7.02 -2.05 37.08
C ALA A 396 7.14 -2.95 35.85
N ALA A 397 7.60 -4.18 36.05
CA ALA A 397 7.71 -5.16 34.97
C ALA A 397 6.66 -6.26 35.09
N ALA A 398 6.25 -6.77 33.93
CA ALA A 398 5.35 -7.91 33.78
C ALA A 398 5.87 -8.87 32.72
N THR A 399 5.45 -10.11 32.75
CA THR A 399 5.76 -11.14 31.77
C THR A 399 4.49 -11.85 31.36
N PHE A 400 4.51 -12.56 30.26
CA PHE A 400 3.42 -13.47 29.92
C PHE A 400 3.18 -14.46 31.05
N THR A 401 1.92 -14.81 31.28
CA THR A 401 1.50 -15.78 32.29
C THR A 401 0.38 -16.67 31.78
N GLY A 402 0.39 -17.95 32.18
CA GLY A 402 -0.58 -18.92 31.71
C GLY A 402 -0.40 -19.31 30.24
N PRO A 403 -1.49 -19.71 29.56
CA PRO A 403 -1.38 -20.12 28.16
C PRO A 403 -1.00 -18.97 27.23
N VAL A 404 0.03 -19.16 26.44
CA VAL A 404 0.46 -18.26 25.35
C VAL A 404 0.39 -19.01 24.05
N SER A 405 -0.39 -18.49 23.11
CA SER A 405 -0.40 -19.00 21.72
C SER A 405 0.90 -18.58 21.03
N LEU A 406 1.53 -19.54 20.37
CA LEU A 406 2.73 -19.37 19.58
C LEU A 406 2.41 -19.79 18.14
N ILE A 407 2.40 -18.84 17.22
CA ILE A 407 2.11 -19.08 15.82
C ILE A 407 3.34 -18.65 15.02
N THR A 408 3.96 -19.60 14.32
CA THR A 408 5.23 -19.36 13.59
C THR A 408 5.11 -19.78 12.13
N PHE A 409 5.59 -18.93 11.26
CA PHE A 409 5.78 -19.18 9.84
C PHE A 409 7.18 -18.74 9.43
N GLY A 410 7.92 -19.61 8.79
CA GLY A 410 9.30 -19.35 8.40
C GLY A 410 9.81 -20.39 7.41
N LYS A 411 11.11 -20.41 7.16
CA LYS A 411 11.72 -21.31 6.17
C LYS A 411 11.46 -22.80 6.43
N ALA A 412 11.09 -23.19 7.64
CA ALA A 412 10.72 -24.55 7.95
C ALA A 412 9.27 -24.91 7.50
N GLN A 413 8.43 -23.93 7.26
CA GLN A 413 7.06 -24.08 6.77
C GLN A 413 6.92 -23.70 5.31
N TYR A 414 7.90 -22.98 4.76
CA TYR A 414 7.85 -22.49 3.39
C TYR A 414 9.25 -22.40 2.79
N SER A 415 9.46 -23.08 1.65
CA SER A 415 10.70 -23.03 0.90
C SER A 415 10.42 -22.98 -0.59
N TRP A 416 10.85 -21.89 -1.24
CA TRP A 416 10.68 -21.72 -2.67
C TRP A 416 11.77 -22.45 -3.46
N HIS A 417 11.37 -23.19 -4.48
CA HIS A 417 12.25 -23.92 -5.37
C HIS A 417 12.07 -23.43 -6.81
N PRO A 418 12.95 -22.53 -7.30
CA PRO A 418 12.85 -22.02 -8.66
C PRO A 418 13.09 -23.12 -9.70
N ASN A 419 12.38 -23.01 -10.80
CA ASN A 419 12.55 -23.88 -11.96
C ASN A 419 12.25 -23.12 -13.26
N ARG A 420 12.42 -23.79 -14.43
CA ARG A 420 12.18 -23.14 -15.75
C ARG A 420 10.74 -22.63 -15.98
N ASN A 421 9.77 -23.06 -15.17
CA ASN A 421 8.38 -22.63 -15.25
C ASN A 421 8.01 -21.63 -14.13
N GLY A 422 9.01 -21.02 -13.47
CA GLY A 422 8.85 -20.10 -12.36
C GLY A 422 9.26 -20.71 -11.03
N GLY A 423 8.69 -21.84 -10.62
CA GLY A 423 9.03 -22.54 -9.38
C GLY A 423 7.80 -23.07 -8.65
N THR A 424 8.06 -23.66 -7.50
CA THR A 424 7.05 -24.15 -6.54
C THR A 424 7.57 -24.01 -5.12
N ALA A 425 6.68 -23.84 -4.15
CA ALA A 425 7.05 -23.96 -2.73
C ALA A 425 6.87 -25.41 -2.25
N ASP A 426 7.86 -25.90 -1.50
CA ASP A 426 7.81 -27.19 -0.80
C ASP A 426 8.81 -27.17 0.37
N PRO A 427 8.33 -27.15 1.63
CA PRO A 427 6.93 -27.04 2.06
C PRO A 427 6.26 -25.73 1.63
N ASP A 428 4.92 -25.73 1.59
CA ASP A 428 4.07 -24.62 1.12
C ASP A 428 3.08 -24.12 2.20
N GLY A 429 3.47 -24.20 3.46
CA GLY A 429 2.68 -23.81 4.61
C GLY A 429 1.87 -24.95 5.20
N PRO A 430 0.92 -24.71 6.10
CA PRO A 430 0.60 -23.43 6.76
C PRO A 430 1.54 -23.09 7.92
N ALA A 431 1.28 -21.96 8.59
CA ALA A 431 1.96 -21.61 9.85
C ALA A 431 1.72 -22.68 10.93
N MET A 432 2.76 -22.95 11.72
CA MET A 432 2.70 -23.86 12.86
C MET A 432 2.08 -23.15 14.06
N LYS A 433 1.11 -23.80 14.70
CA LYS A 433 0.46 -23.29 15.90
C LYS A 433 0.72 -24.20 17.10
N SER A 434 1.08 -23.61 18.22
CA SER A 434 1.27 -24.30 19.50
C SER A 434 0.87 -23.41 20.66
N THR A 435 0.87 -23.97 21.87
CA THR A 435 0.60 -23.25 23.11
C THR A 435 1.68 -23.58 24.13
N VAL A 436 2.22 -22.55 24.77
CA VAL A 436 3.20 -22.67 25.85
C VAL A 436 2.60 -22.15 27.13
N SER A 437 2.80 -22.86 28.24
CA SER A 437 2.45 -22.34 29.57
C SER A 437 3.56 -21.41 30.02
N ALA A 438 3.29 -20.10 30.04
CA ALA A 438 4.28 -19.08 30.34
C ALA A 438 4.30 -18.65 31.82
N GLY A 439 5.45 -18.21 32.27
CA GLY A 439 5.74 -17.62 33.56
C GLY A 439 6.99 -16.74 33.50
N PRO A 440 7.47 -16.21 34.63
CA PRO A 440 8.53 -15.20 34.66
C PRO A 440 9.86 -15.61 34.01
N SER A 441 10.17 -16.89 33.95
CA SER A 441 11.40 -17.42 33.37
C SER A 441 11.19 -18.15 32.05
N THR A 442 10.05 -17.95 31.40
CA THR A 442 9.76 -18.60 30.13
C THR A 442 10.52 -17.91 29.00
N ASN A 443 11.25 -18.73 28.26
CA ASN A 443 11.90 -18.33 27.03
C ASN A 443 11.11 -18.86 25.84
N PHE A 444 11.14 -18.11 24.74
CA PHE A 444 10.51 -18.47 23.48
C PHE A 444 11.57 -18.66 22.40
N SER A 445 11.43 -19.70 21.60
CA SER A 445 12.30 -19.95 20.47
C SER A 445 11.75 -19.30 19.21
N LEU A 446 12.59 -18.52 18.55
CA LEU A 446 12.33 -17.88 17.26
C LEU A 446 13.18 -18.59 16.21
N PRO A 447 12.59 -19.44 15.36
CA PRO A 447 13.36 -20.09 14.28
C PRO A 447 14.02 -19.06 13.37
N SER A 448 15.10 -19.47 12.69
CA SER A 448 15.75 -18.62 11.67
C SER A 448 14.76 -18.27 10.55
N ALA A 449 14.90 -17.10 9.96
CA ALA A 449 14.08 -16.61 8.85
C ALA A 449 12.58 -16.86 9.09
N SER A 450 12.02 -16.26 10.15
CA SER A 450 10.64 -16.53 10.55
C SER A 450 9.89 -15.32 11.10
N VAL A 451 8.58 -15.37 10.94
CA VAL A 451 7.60 -14.50 11.62
C VAL A 451 6.92 -15.30 12.71
N THR A 452 6.92 -14.80 13.92
CA THR A 452 6.27 -15.44 15.08
C THR A 452 5.30 -14.46 15.74
N VAL A 453 4.08 -14.90 15.98
CA VAL A 453 3.11 -14.19 16.81
C VAL A 453 3.01 -14.88 18.17
N LEU A 454 3.30 -14.14 19.24
CA LEU A 454 3.03 -14.54 20.63
C LEU A 454 1.77 -13.82 21.09
N ARG A 455 0.80 -14.57 21.63
CA ARG A 455 -0.46 -13.99 22.10
C ARG A 455 -0.90 -14.60 23.42
N GLY A 456 -1.13 -13.73 24.42
CA GLY A 456 -1.52 -14.16 25.75
C GLY A 456 -1.80 -13.00 26.69
N VAL A 457 -1.98 -13.31 27.98
CA VAL A 457 -2.15 -12.32 29.03
C VAL A 457 -0.83 -12.13 29.79
N ILE A 458 -0.64 -10.96 30.37
CA ILE A 458 0.54 -10.67 31.19
C ILE A 458 0.18 -10.75 32.69
N SER A 459 1.18 -11.02 33.51
CA SER A 459 1.05 -10.96 34.96
C SER A 459 0.71 -9.54 35.45
N ALA A 460 0.18 -9.40 36.65
CA ALA A 460 0.09 -8.09 37.27
C ALA A 460 1.51 -7.49 37.41
N PRO A 461 1.70 -6.19 37.05
CA PRO A 461 2.99 -5.54 37.17
C PRO A 461 3.50 -5.62 38.61
N LYS A 462 4.75 -6.10 38.79
CA LYS A 462 5.42 -6.09 40.09
C LYS A 462 6.31 -4.86 40.18
N PRO A 463 6.32 -4.12 41.30
CA PRO A 463 7.28 -3.04 41.51
C PRO A 463 8.70 -3.57 41.29
N GLY A 464 9.51 -2.82 40.53
CA GLY A 464 10.91 -3.18 40.33
C GLY A 464 11.61 -3.32 41.68
N SER A 465 12.32 -4.42 41.88
CA SER A 465 13.29 -4.52 42.95
C SER A 465 14.36 -3.48 42.70
N LYS A 466 14.55 -2.55 43.64
CA LYS A 466 15.65 -1.58 43.64
C LYS A 466 16.99 -2.27 43.69
#